data_d723286b0a00ac0e99a1c930b307d3e0
#
_entry.id   d723286b0a00ac0e99a1c930b307d3e0
#
_cell.length_a   1.000
_cell.length_b   1.000
_cell.length_c   1.000
_cell.angle_alpha   90.00
_cell.angle_beta   90.00
_cell.angle_gamma   90.00
#
_symmetry.space_group_name_H-M   'P 1'
#
loop_
_entity.id
_entity.type
_entity.pdbx_description
1 polymer ?
#
loop_
_entity_poly.entity_id
_entity_poly.type
_entity_poly.pdbx_seq_one_letter_code
_entity_poly.pdbx_strand_id
1 'polypeptide(L)'
;SAGWSLLALWAALVVKKAFLGRSMVRGLMLFPYVCPVVAAALVWRLMLHPTFGVVNEWIVSAGGTRTDFLNSRSAELSLLGFDLTVPLALSTVIIFEWWRYFPFAFLFILARLQAIPAVYDEAAQVDGATPTQRFWYITLPQLWGVLSILFVLRFSFTFNKVDDIDLLNGGAAGTQVITIKIVEWLRGRGDIGSAAALAIVLAVILLVLLAFYFKFIHRDEEAE
;
A
#
# COMPACT_ATOMS: atom_id res chain seq x y z
N SER A 1 -0.48 5.24 -3.11
CA SER A 1 -0.98 5.09 -1.72
C SER A 1 -2.47 4.82 -1.58
N ALA A 2 -3.36 5.23 -2.49
CA ALA A 2 -4.81 4.97 -2.36
C ALA A 2 -5.20 3.47 -2.43
N GLY A 3 -4.53 2.66 -3.24
CA GLY A 3 -4.92 1.26 -3.48
C GLY A 3 -4.89 0.35 -2.25
N TRP A 4 -3.89 0.48 -1.38
CA TRP A 4 -3.81 -0.32 -0.14
C TRP A 4 -4.92 0.05 0.87
N SER A 5 -5.35 1.34 0.91
CA SER A 5 -6.46 1.77 1.76
C SER A 5 -7.79 1.18 1.29
N LEU A 6 -7.98 1.06 -0.02
CA LEU A 6 -9.17 0.42 -0.59
C LEU A 6 -9.22 -1.07 -0.25
N LEU A 7 -8.09 -1.78 -0.37
CA LEU A 7 -7.98 -3.18 0.04
C LEU A 7 -8.28 -3.35 1.54
N ALA A 8 -7.72 -2.46 2.37
CA ALA A 8 -7.93 -2.49 3.81
C ALA A 8 -9.40 -2.21 4.18
N LEU A 9 -10.02 -1.24 3.52
CA LEU A 9 -11.45 -0.92 3.71
C LEU A 9 -12.33 -2.11 3.31
N TRP A 10 -12.09 -2.69 2.14
CA TRP A 10 -12.81 -3.88 1.69
C TRP A 10 -12.67 -5.03 2.69
N ALA A 11 -11.44 -5.35 3.10
CA ALA A 11 -11.17 -6.40 4.08
C ALA A 11 -11.84 -6.12 5.43
N ALA A 12 -11.81 -4.87 5.92
CA ALA A 12 -12.45 -4.49 7.16
C ALA A 12 -13.98 -4.62 7.11
N LEU A 13 -14.60 -4.24 6.00
CA LEU A 13 -16.04 -4.39 5.78
C LEU A 13 -16.47 -5.87 5.76
N VAL A 14 -15.70 -6.74 5.11
CA VAL A 14 -15.97 -8.18 5.08
C VAL A 14 -15.87 -8.78 6.47
N VAL A 15 -14.84 -8.42 7.25
CA VAL A 15 -14.55 -8.99 8.58
C VAL A 15 -15.30 -8.25 9.71
N LYS A 16 -16.03 -7.14 9.42
CA LYS A 16 -16.89 -6.44 10.39
C LYS A 16 -17.96 -7.39 10.93
N LYS A 17 -18.61 -8.18 10.07
CA LYS A 17 -19.65 -9.12 10.44
C LYS A 17 -19.09 -10.26 11.29
N ALA A 18 -19.91 -10.77 12.22
CA ALA A 18 -19.57 -11.95 13.01
C ALA A 18 -19.72 -13.22 12.15
N PHE A 19 -18.66 -14.02 12.07
CA PHE A 19 -18.67 -15.36 11.45
C PHE A 19 -17.70 -16.29 12.17
N LEU A 20 -17.90 -17.60 12.03
CA LEU A 20 -17.01 -18.61 12.61
C LEU A 20 -15.59 -18.47 12.02
N GLY A 21 -14.56 -18.40 12.86
CA GLY A 21 -13.17 -18.25 12.42
C GLY A 21 -12.69 -16.81 12.21
N ARG A 22 -13.52 -15.78 12.51
CA ARG A 22 -13.16 -14.37 12.36
C ARG A 22 -11.83 -14.00 13.00
N SER A 23 -11.53 -14.55 14.18
CA SER A 23 -10.27 -14.30 14.90
C SER A 23 -9.07 -14.83 14.11
N MET A 24 -9.17 -16.03 13.56
CA MET A 24 -8.13 -16.64 12.72
C MET A 24 -7.90 -15.84 11.44
N VAL A 25 -8.97 -15.44 10.75
CA VAL A 25 -8.87 -14.61 9.53
C VAL A 25 -8.18 -13.28 9.82
N ARG A 26 -8.54 -12.62 10.93
CA ARG A 26 -7.87 -11.37 11.37
C ARG A 26 -6.39 -11.59 11.64
N GLY A 27 -6.03 -12.68 12.33
CA GLY A 27 -4.64 -13.03 12.59
C GLY A 27 -3.85 -13.26 11.29
N LEU A 28 -4.41 -14.01 10.33
CA LEU A 28 -3.79 -14.26 9.03
C LEU A 28 -3.63 -12.97 8.21
N MET A 29 -4.61 -12.07 8.26
CA MET A 29 -4.51 -10.77 7.59
C MET A 29 -3.41 -9.89 8.16
N LEU A 30 -3.00 -10.08 9.43
CA LEU A 30 -1.91 -9.31 10.06
C LEU A 30 -0.53 -9.87 9.73
N PHE A 31 -0.43 -11.11 9.28
CA PHE A 31 0.83 -11.80 9.01
C PHE A 31 1.80 -11.00 8.12
N PRO A 32 1.38 -10.38 7.00
CA PRO A 32 2.30 -9.63 6.15
C PRO A 32 3.00 -8.48 6.85
N TYR A 33 2.30 -7.81 7.77
CA TYR A 33 2.83 -6.66 8.50
C TYR A 33 3.81 -7.07 9.61
N VAL A 34 3.54 -8.19 10.28
CA VAL A 34 4.36 -8.71 11.39
C VAL A 34 5.63 -9.41 10.86
N CYS A 35 5.59 -9.92 9.63
CA CYS A 35 6.73 -10.61 9.02
C CYS A 35 7.94 -9.66 8.88
N PRO A 36 9.17 -10.08 9.28
CA PRO A 36 10.37 -9.29 9.06
C PRO A 36 10.54 -8.93 7.58
N VAL A 37 10.88 -7.67 7.29
CA VAL A 37 10.98 -7.16 5.91
C VAL A 37 11.95 -7.95 5.06
N VAL A 38 13.09 -8.32 5.61
CA VAL A 38 14.13 -9.11 4.92
C VAL A 38 13.57 -10.47 4.50
N ALA A 39 12.89 -11.17 5.41
CA ALA A 39 12.30 -12.48 5.13
C ALA A 39 11.20 -12.36 4.05
N ALA A 40 10.31 -11.36 4.17
CA ALA A 40 9.27 -11.12 3.20
C ALA A 40 9.85 -10.84 1.80
N ALA A 41 10.85 -9.94 1.70
CA ALA A 41 11.48 -9.61 0.44
C ALA A 41 12.20 -10.80 -0.19
N LEU A 42 12.93 -11.61 0.59
CA LEU A 42 13.59 -12.81 0.10
C LEU A 42 12.59 -13.83 -0.43
N VAL A 43 11.49 -14.08 0.27
CA VAL A 43 10.43 -15.01 -0.21
C VAL A 43 9.84 -14.50 -1.52
N TRP A 44 9.52 -13.21 -1.64
CA TRP A 44 9.01 -12.63 -2.88
C TRP A 44 10.02 -12.75 -4.03
N ARG A 45 11.32 -12.48 -3.79
CA ARG A 45 12.38 -12.69 -4.79
C ARG A 45 12.46 -14.12 -5.28
N LEU A 46 12.36 -15.09 -4.36
CA LEU A 46 12.37 -16.52 -4.72
C LEU A 46 11.12 -16.90 -5.51
N MET A 47 9.93 -16.45 -5.08
CA MET A 47 8.68 -16.75 -5.79
C MET A 47 8.63 -16.15 -7.20
N LEU A 48 9.21 -14.96 -7.38
CA LEU A 48 9.22 -14.22 -8.65
C LEU A 48 10.45 -14.48 -9.50
N HIS A 49 11.33 -15.40 -9.07
CA HIS A 49 12.58 -15.68 -9.81
C HIS A 49 12.28 -16.15 -11.23
N PRO A 50 12.97 -15.60 -12.28
CA PRO A 50 12.64 -15.90 -13.67
C PRO A 50 12.83 -17.37 -14.04
N THR A 51 13.79 -18.08 -13.42
CA THR A 51 14.14 -19.46 -13.81
C THR A 51 13.40 -20.52 -12.99
N PHE A 52 13.32 -20.37 -11.67
CA PHE A 52 12.78 -21.39 -10.76
C PHE A 52 11.65 -20.88 -9.84
N GLY A 53 11.20 -19.64 -10.04
CA GLY A 53 10.12 -19.06 -9.22
C GLY A 53 8.78 -19.69 -9.52
N VAL A 54 8.04 -20.05 -8.46
CA VAL A 54 6.73 -20.71 -8.56
C VAL A 54 5.72 -19.91 -9.41
N VAL A 55 5.79 -18.59 -9.40
CA VAL A 55 4.92 -17.72 -10.21
C VAL A 55 5.18 -17.95 -11.71
N ASN A 56 6.46 -18.03 -12.10
CA ASN A 56 6.82 -18.31 -13.48
C ASN A 56 6.46 -19.74 -13.91
N GLU A 57 6.55 -20.72 -13.01
CA GLU A 57 6.08 -22.08 -13.30
C GLU A 57 4.56 -22.12 -13.57
N TRP A 58 3.76 -21.37 -12.81
CA TRP A 58 2.33 -21.25 -13.07
C TRP A 58 2.03 -20.55 -14.40
N ILE A 59 2.77 -19.50 -14.74
CA ILE A 59 2.62 -18.79 -16.02
C ILE A 59 2.93 -19.74 -17.19
N VAL A 60 4.04 -20.48 -17.12
CA VAL A 60 4.43 -21.44 -18.15
C VAL A 60 3.42 -22.58 -18.27
N SER A 61 2.91 -23.12 -17.16
CA SER A 61 1.88 -24.16 -17.16
C SER A 61 0.55 -23.70 -17.76
N ALA A 62 0.28 -22.38 -17.69
CA ALA A 62 -0.87 -21.76 -18.33
C ALA A 62 -0.63 -21.36 -19.81
N GLY A 63 0.55 -21.70 -20.38
CA GLY A 63 0.90 -21.40 -21.78
C GLY A 63 1.57 -20.04 -21.98
N GLY A 64 1.93 -19.32 -20.90
CA GLY A 64 2.65 -18.05 -20.98
C GLY A 64 4.17 -18.20 -21.06
N THR A 65 4.87 -17.07 -21.14
CA THR A 65 6.34 -17.00 -21.17
C THR A 65 6.92 -16.60 -19.83
N ARG A 66 8.12 -17.09 -19.52
CA ARG A 66 8.86 -16.71 -18.31
C ARG A 66 9.12 -15.19 -18.31
N THR A 67 8.92 -14.56 -17.19
CA THR A 67 9.01 -13.11 -17.05
C THR A 67 9.88 -12.74 -15.84
N ASP A 68 10.79 -11.78 -16.02
CA ASP A 68 11.57 -11.22 -14.92
C ASP A 68 10.81 -10.04 -14.30
N PHE A 69 10.06 -10.31 -13.25
CA PHE A 69 9.20 -9.33 -12.58
C PHE A 69 9.96 -8.21 -11.87
N LEU A 70 11.21 -8.44 -11.51
CA LEU A 70 11.98 -7.51 -10.67
C LEU A 70 12.95 -6.65 -11.48
N ASN A 71 13.44 -7.15 -12.64
CA ASN A 71 14.45 -6.46 -13.42
C ASN A 71 13.96 -6.01 -14.81
N SER A 72 12.75 -6.39 -15.23
CA SER A 72 12.16 -5.87 -16.47
C SER A 72 11.46 -4.54 -16.22
N ARG A 73 11.86 -3.51 -16.97
CA ARG A 73 11.27 -2.17 -16.86
C ARG A 73 9.81 -2.13 -17.31
N SER A 74 9.50 -2.85 -18.37
CA SER A 74 8.15 -2.93 -18.93
C SER A 74 7.87 -4.31 -19.48
N ALA A 75 6.61 -4.72 -19.45
CA ALA A 75 6.10 -5.85 -20.21
C ALA A 75 4.96 -5.34 -21.10
N GLU A 76 4.93 -5.85 -22.32
CA GLU A 76 3.83 -5.63 -23.24
C GLU A 76 2.74 -6.65 -22.93
N LEU A 77 1.59 -6.19 -22.44
CA LEU A 77 0.40 -7.01 -22.27
C LEU A 77 -0.53 -6.70 -23.44
N SER A 78 -0.65 -7.64 -24.37
CA SER A 78 -1.68 -7.60 -25.40
C SER A 78 -2.99 -8.16 -24.82
N LEU A 79 -3.89 -7.29 -24.40
CA LEU A 79 -5.21 -7.63 -23.88
C LEU A 79 -6.27 -7.06 -24.82
N LEU A 80 -7.08 -7.93 -25.43
CA LEU A 80 -8.22 -7.55 -26.28
C LEU A 80 -7.85 -6.63 -27.47
N GLY A 81 -6.61 -6.76 -28.01
CA GLY A 81 -6.14 -5.95 -29.15
C GLY A 81 -5.57 -4.57 -28.77
N PHE A 82 -5.38 -4.31 -27.48
CA PHE A 82 -4.67 -3.13 -26.98
C PHE A 82 -3.32 -3.57 -26.40
N ASP A 83 -2.23 -3.02 -26.91
CA ASP A 83 -0.89 -3.22 -26.38
C ASP A 83 -0.67 -2.23 -25.22
N LEU A 84 -0.84 -2.70 -24.01
CA LEU A 84 -0.60 -1.95 -22.80
C LEU A 84 0.83 -2.22 -22.30
N THR A 85 1.68 -1.20 -22.29
CA THR A 85 2.99 -1.26 -21.62
C THR A 85 2.83 -1.08 -20.12
N VAL A 86 2.97 -2.15 -19.37
CA VAL A 86 2.91 -2.11 -17.91
C VAL A 86 4.33 -2.01 -17.34
N PRO A 87 4.64 -1.02 -16.47
CA PRO A 87 5.94 -0.94 -15.79
C PRO A 87 6.06 -2.09 -14.77
N LEU A 88 6.61 -3.23 -15.21
CA LEU A 88 6.52 -4.50 -14.49
C LEU A 88 7.20 -4.47 -13.12
N ALA A 89 8.46 -4.02 -13.04
CA ALA A 89 9.19 -3.95 -11.79
C ALA A 89 8.51 -2.97 -10.80
N LEU A 90 8.04 -1.82 -11.30
CA LEU A 90 7.32 -0.84 -10.46
C LEU A 90 5.99 -1.42 -9.95
N SER A 91 5.24 -2.10 -10.81
CA SER A 91 3.99 -2.76 -10.42
C SER A 91 4.21 -3.84 -9.36
N THR A 92 5.28 -4.63 -9.51
CA THR A 92 5.68 -5.65 -8.53
C THR A 92 6.00 -5.05 -7.17
N VAL A 93 6.78 -3.95 -7.15
CA VAL A 93 7.08 -3.22 -5.91
C VAL A 93 5.79 -2.66 -5.29
N ILE A 94 4.88 -2.09 -6.07
CA ILE A 94 3.60 -1.57 -5.58
C ILE A 94 2.75 -2.69 -4.97
N ILE A 95 2.67 -3.86 -5.61
CA ILE A 95 1.90 -5.01 -5.11
C ILE A 95 2.50 -5.52 -3.79
N PHE A 96 3.83 -5.63 -3.71
CA PHE A 96 4.51 -5.99 -2.47
C PHE A 96 4.20 -5.02 -1.33
N GLU A 97 4.27 -3.72 -1.62
CA GLU A 97 3.94 -2.66 -0.68
C GLU A 97 2.46 -2.75 -0.22
N TRP A 98 1.53 -3.00 -1.12
CA TRP A 98 0.13 -3.16 -0.77
C TRP A 98 -0.08 -4.39 0.12
N TRP A 99 0.46 -5.52 -0.25
CA TRP A 99 0.38 -6.75 0.53
C TRP A 99 0.98 -6.58 1.93
N ARG A 100 2.11 -5.90 2.04
CA ARG A 100 2.80 -5.74 3.32
C ARG A 100 2.09 -4.77 4.27
N TYR A 101 1.50 -3.69 3.76
CA TYR A 101 1.02 -2.58 4.59
C TYR A 101 -0.49 -2.43 4.67
N PHE A 102 -1.29 -3.16 3.87
CA PHE A 102 -2.75 -3.12 4.02
C PHE A 102 -3.22 -3.51 5.43
N PRO A 103 -2.53 -4.44 6.18
CA PRO A 103 -2.99 -4.82 7.51
C PRO A 103 -2.95 -3.67 8.52
N PHE A 104 -2.01 -2.74 8.35
CA PHE A 104 -1.94 -1.55 9.20
C PHE A 104 -3.22 -0.71 9.08
N ALA A 105 -3.62 -0.37 7.85
CA ALA A 105 -4.88 0.35 7.65
C ALA A 105 -6.10 -0.48 8.04
N PHE A 106 -6.08 -1.77 7.75
CA PHE A 106 -7.15 -2.69 8.11
C PHE A 106 -7.49 -2.62 9.60
N LEU A 107 -6.47 -2.60 10.48
CA LEU A 107 -6.69 -2.51 11.92
C LEU A 107 -7.38 -1.21 12.33
N PHE A 108 -6.90 -0.07 11.84
CA PHE A 108 -7.47 1.24 12.18
C PHE A 108 -8.90 1.40 11.64
N ILE A 109 -9.12 1.01 10.39
CA ILE A 109 -10.45 1.05 9.77
C ILE A 109 -11.41 0.12 10.51
N LEU A 110 -10.97 -1.12 10.84
CA LEU A 110 -11.79 -2.08 11.55
C LEU A 110 -12.14 -1.58 12.96
N ALA A 111 -11.18 -1.00 13.68
CA ALA A 111 -11.42 -0.42 15.00
C ALA A 111 -12.47 0.70 14.94
N ARG A 112 -12.35 1.60 13.96
CA ARG A 112 -13.34 2.68 13.76
C ARG A 112 -14.71 2.13 13.37
N LEU A 113 -14.77 1.16 12.46
CA LEU A 113 -16.02 0.50 12.08
C LEU A 113 -16.76 -0.16 13.25
N GLN A 114 -16.01 -0.66 14.23
CA GLN A 114 -16.58 -1.26 15.44
C GLN A 114 -17.03 -0.21 16.47
N ALA A 115 -16.46 0.98 16.43
CA ALA A 115 -16.82 2.10 17.29
C ALA A 115 -18.08 2.85 16.80
N ILE A 116 -18.55 2.62 15.57
CA ILE A 116 -19.79 3.21 15.06
C ILE A 116 -20.99 2.57 15.77
N PRO A 117 -21.82 3.34 16.50
CA PRO A 117 -23.00 2.80 17.17
C PRO A 117 -23.97 2.14 16.17
N ALA A 118 -24.44 0.93 16.51
CA ALA A 118 -25.35 0.18 15.64
C ALA A 118 -26.68 0.91 15.38
N VAL A 119 -27.06 1.80 16.30
CA VAL A 119 -28.32 2.55 16.21
C VAL A 119 -28.43 3.38 14.92
N TYR A 120 -27.30 3.88 14.38
CA TYR A 120 -27.33 4.62 13.11
C TYR A 120 -27.67 3.72 11.92
N ASP A 121 -27.16 2.49 11.92
CA ASP A 121 -27.42 1.51 10.88
C ASP A 121 -28.85 0.94 10.98
N GLU A 122 -29.34 0.75 12.20
CA GLU A 122 -30.70 0.31 12.50
C GLU A 122 -31.75 1.37 12.12
N ALA A 123 -31.56 2.64 12.50
CA ALA A 123 -32.44 3.73 12.12
C ALA A 123 -32.56 3.88 10.60
N ALA A 124 -31.41 3.85 9.89
CA ALA A 124 -31.40 3.93 8.45
C ALA A 124 -32.10 2.72 7.78
N GLN A 125 -32.08 1.54 8.40
CA GLN A 125 -32.84 0.38 7.91
C GLN A 125 -34.35 0.60 8.06
N VAL A 126 -34.79 1.19 9.17
CA VAL A 126 -36.21 1.53 9.38
C VAL A 126 -36.66 2.56 8.34
N ASP A 127 -35.79 3.53 7.98
CA ASP A 127 -36.05 4.52 6.93
C ASP A 127 -35.96 3.95 5.51
N GLY A 128 -35.71 2.63 5.36
CA GLY A 128 -35.66 1.96 4.07
C GLY A 128 -34.37 2.17 3.28
N ALA A 129 -33.28 2.65 3.91
CA ALA A 129 -32.02 2.84 3.22
C ALA A 129 -31.34 1.53 2.80
N THR A 130 -30.94 1.46 1.55
CA THR A 130 -30.20 0.32 1.00
C THR A 130 -28.78 0.20 1.63
N PRO A 131 -28.15 -1.00 1.60
CA PRO A 131 -26.80 -1.17 2.12
C PRO A 131 -25.78 -0.20 1.50
N THR A 132 -25.92 0.11 0.20
CA THR A 132 -25.06 1.08 -0.50
C THR A 132 -25.26 2.49 0.01
N GLN A 133 -26.51 2.92 0.23
CA GLN A 133 -26.81 4.24 0.82
C GLN A 133 -26.25 4.35 2.24
N ARG A 134 -26.43 3.33 3.08
CA ARG A 134 -25.85 3.31 4.43
C ARG A 134 -24.33 3.39 4.43
N PHE A 135 -23.67 2.71 3.47
CA PHE A 135 -22.21 2.82 3.32
C PHE A 135 -21.78 4.24 2.98
N TRP A 136 -22.38 4.87 1.97
CA TRP A 136 -21.96 6.19 1.49
C TRP A 136 -22.34 7.34 2.42
N TYR A 137 -23.53 7.29 3.04
CA TYR A 137 -24.06 8.41 3.85
C TYR A 137 -23.79 8.27 5.35
N ILE A 138 -23.52 7.07 5.87
CA ILE A 138 -23.29 6.86 7.30
C ILE A 138 -21.87 6.35 7.56
N THR A 139 -21.48 5.24 6.92
CA THR A 139 -20.22 4.58 7.25
C THR A 139 -19.01 5.36 6.75
N LEU A 140 -18.98 5.74 5.49
CA LEU A 140 -17.83 6.41 4.87
C LEU A 140 -17.54 7.79 5.47
N PRO A 141 -18.53 8.69 5.74
CA PRO A 141 -18.25 9.95 6.40
C PRO A 141 -17.61 9.78 7.78
N GLN A 142 -18.08 8.81 8.56
CA GLN A 142 -17.51 8.51 9.88
C GLN A 142 -16.10 7.89 9.83
N LEU A 143 -15.70 7.32 8.70
CA LEU A 143 -14.34 6.80 8.47
C LEU A 143 -13.39 7.88 7.96
N TRP A 144 -13.90 9.02 7.45
CA TRP A 144 -13.10 10.01 6.74
C TRP A 144 -11.90 10.50 7.55
N GLY A 145 -12.09 10.84 8.83
CA GLY A 145 -11.02 11.28 9.73
C GLY A 145 -9.90 10.22 9.86
N VAL A 146 -10.26 8.95 10.06
CA VAL A 146 -9.28 7.86 10.15
C VAL A 146 -8.57 7.63 8.82
N LEU A 147 -9.30 7.68 7.70
CA LEU A 147 -8.71 7.53 6.36
C LEU A 147 -7.73 8.66 6.04
N SER A 148 -8.05 9.89 6.44
CA SER A 148 -7.18 11.06 6.27
C SER A 148 -5.88 10.91 7.06
N ILE A 149 -5.96 10.54 8.33
CA ILE A 149 -4.78 10.29 9.18
C ILE A 149 -3.93 9.16 8.61
N LEU A 150 -4.55 8.05 8.22
CA LEU A 150 -3.84 6.92 7.61
C LEU A 150 -3.13 7.32 6.31
N PHE A 151 -3.76 8.15 5.49
CA PHE A 151 -3.17 8.65 4.26
C PHE A 151 -1.89 9.44 4.54
N VAL A 152 -1.94 10.38 5.49
CA VAL A 152 -0.77 11.21 5.85
C VAL A 152 0.35 10.40 6.45
N LEU A 153 0.04 9.53 7.41
CA LEU A 153 1.04 8.66 8.02
C LEU A 153 1.73 7.80 6.97
N ARG A 154 0.93 7.18 6.10
CA ARG A 154 1.49 6.32 5.05
C ARG A 154 2.28 7.10 4.02
N PHE A 155 1.80 8.27 3.63
CA PHE A 155 2.49 9.17 2.72
C PHE A 155 3.87 9.53 3.29
N SER A 156 3.93 9.98 4.55
CA SER A 156 5.17 10.31 5.25
C SER A 156 6.13 9.11 5.33
N PHE A 157 5.64 7.92 5.70
CA PHE A 157 6.46 6.72 5.76
C PHE A 157 7.00 6.30 4.39
N THR A 158 6.22 6.45 3.33
CA THR A 158 6.64 6.09 1.96
C THR A 158 7.78 6.99 1.47
N PHE A 159 7.79 8.26 1.85
CA PHE A 159 8.88 9.19 1.49
C PHE A 159 10.23 8.81 2.10
N ASN A 160 10.23 8.25 3.30
CA ASN A 160 11.46 7.90 4.03
C ASN A 160 11.89 6.45 3.82
N LYS A 161 11.25 5.74 2.90
CA LYS A 161 11.43 4.30 2.76
C LYS A 161 12.58 3.94 1.84
N VAL A 162 13.42 3.02 2.30
CA VAL A 162 14.55 2.44 1.55
C VAL A 162 14.41 0.93 1.48
N ASP A 163 14.14 0.29 2.62
CA ASP A 163 14.36 -1.14 2.82
C ASP A 163 13.61 -2.04 1.85
N ASP A 164 12.32 -1.79 1.61
CA ASP A 164 11.50 -2.70 0.80
C ASP A 164 11.96 -2.75 -0.66
N ILE A 165 12.28 -1.59 -1.25
CA ILE A 165 12.72 -1.50 -2.64
C ILE A 165 14.15 -2.00 -2.77
N ASP A 166 15.02 -1.61 -1.83
CA ASP A 166 16.42 -2.03 -1.82
C ASP A 166 16.54 -3.56 -1.70
N LEU A 167 15.78 -4.16 -0.80
CA LEU A 167 15.75 -5.61 -0.60
C LEU A 167 15.12 -6.37 -1.76
N LEU A 168 14.13 -5.80 -2.46
CA LEU A 168 13.48 -6.47 -3.60
C LEU A 168 14.35 -6.49 -4.85
N ASN A 169 14.81 -5.34 -5.30
CA ASN A 169 15.54 -5.20 -6.55
C ASN A 169 16.63 -4.11 -6.58
N GLY A 170 16.96 -3.51 -5.42
CA GLY A 170 17.99 -2.48 -5.33
C GLY A 170 17.64 -1.17 -6.07
N GLY A 171 16.36 -0.92 -6.39
CA GLY A 171 15.97 0.21 -7.21
C GLY A 171 16.20 0.01 -8.73
N ALA A 172 16.43 -1.22 -9.19
CA ALA A 172 16.62 -1.54 -10.60
C ALA A 172 15.34 -1.30 -11.44
N ALA A 173 15.49 -1.33 -12.76
CA ALA A 173 14.39 -1.28 -13.73
C ALA A 173 13.43 -0.08 -13.55
N GLY A 174 13.95 1.07 -13.10
CA GLY A 174 13.17 2.31 -12.94
C GLY A 174 12.40 2.42 -11.61
N THR A 175 12.71 1.58 -10.62
CA THR A 175 12.13 1.65 -9.27
C THR A 175 12.98 2.45 -8.28
N GLN A 176 14.07 3.08 -8.74
CA GLN A 176 14.96 3.88 -7.91
C GLN A 176 14.24 5.09 -7.31
N VAL A 177 14.21 5.16 -6.01
CA VAL A 177 13.69 6.31 -5.25
C VAL A 177 14.81 7.17 -4.70
N ILE A 178 14.50 8.43 -4.33
CA ILE A 178 15.49 9.40 -3.83
C ILE A 178 16.27 8.87 -2.62
N THR A 179 15.59 8.16 -1.72
CA THR A 179 16.19 7.57 -0.51
C THR A 179 17.24 6.50 -0.82
N ILE A 180 17.00 5.64 -1.82
CA ILE A 180 18.01 4.68 -2.30
C ILE A 180 19.23 5.42 -2.86
N LYS A 181 18.99 6.50 -3.60
CA LYS A 181 20.09 7.32 -4.16
C LYS A 181 20.94 8.00 -3.07
N ILE A 182 20.30 8.45 -2.00
CA ILE A 182 21.03 8.99 -0.81
C ILE A 182 21.94 7.91 -0.21
N VAL A 183 21.42 6.69 -0.02
CA VAL A 183 22.18 5.55 0.52
C VAL A 183 23.33 5.15 -0.42
N GLU A 184 23.10 5.11 -1.73
CA GLU A 184 24.11 4.83 -2.75
C GLU A 184 25.24 5.86 -2.70
N TRP A 185 24.94 7.16 -2.63
CA TRP A 185 25.96 8.19 -2.55
C TRP A 185 26.74 8.13 -1.24
N LEU A 186 26.04 7.89 -0.12
CA LEU A 186 26.67 7.81 1.19
C LEU A 186 27.58 6.57 1.32
N ARG A 187 27.08 5.39 0.98
CA ARG A 187 27.79 4.11 1.20
C ARG A 187 28.60 3.65 0.00
N GLY A 188 28.09 3.88 -1.22
CA GLY A 188 28.75 3.43 -2.44
C GLY A 188 29.84 4.35 -2.94
N ARG A 189 29.64 5.68 -2.83
CA ARG A 189 30.58 6.67 -3.36
C ARG A 189 31.37 7.41 -2.28
N GLY A 190 30.96 7.32 -1.01
CA GLY A 190 31.54 8.10 0.07
C GLY A 190 31.28 9.61 -0.04
N ASP A 191 30.35 10.03 -0.91
CA ASP A 191 30.00 11.44 -1.12
C ASP A 191 28.96 11.89 -0.11
N ILE A 192 29.43 12.23 1.09
CA ILE A 192 28.59 12.68 2.21
C ILE A 192 27.91 14.00 1.87
N GLY A 193 28.59 14.90 1.14
CA GLY A 193 28.06 16.22 0.81
C GLY A 193 26.82 16.15 -0.08
N SER A 194 26.91 15.40 -1.17
CA SER A 194 25.77 15.21 -2.10
C SER A 194 24.63 14.42 -1.46
N ALA A 195 24.94 13.40 -0.66
CA ALA A 195 23.94 12.63 0.07
C ALA A 195 23.18 13.51 1.07
N ALA A 196 23.88 14.36 1.84
CA ALA A 196 23.27 15.30 2.78
C ALA A 196 22.41 16.35 2.08
N ALA A 197 22.91 16.92 0.97
CA ALA A 197 22.15 17.89 0.18
C ALA A 197 20.82 17.29 -0.32
N LEU A 198 20.85 16.07 -0.86
CA LEU A 198 19.67 15.38 -1.36
C LEU A 198 18.68 15.02 -0.22
N ALA A 199 19.19 14.66 0.96
CA ALA A 199 18.39 14.42 2.16
C ALA A 199 17.67 15.69 2.63
N ILE A 200 18.35 16.84 2.62
CA ILE A 200 17.75 18.13 2.98
C ILE A 200 16.64 18.50 1.98
N VAL A 201 16.88 18.35 0.69
CA VAL A 201 15.85 18.59 -0.35
C VAL A 201 14.63 17.72 -0.10
N LEU A 202 14.83 16.43 0.18
CA LEU A 202 13.72 15.50 0.48
C LEU A 202 12.95 15.92 1.74
N ALA A 203 13.66 16.34 2.80
CA ALA A 203 13.04 16.83 4.04
C ALA A 203 12.21 18.09 3.80
N VAL A 204 12.72 19.05 3.03
CA VAL A 204 12.00 20.28 2.67
C VAL A 204 10.73 19.96 1.88
N ILE A 205 10.82 19.09 0.87
CA ILE A 205 9.64 18.65 0.10
C ILE A 205 8.58 18.03 1.04
N LEU A 206 8.99 17.14 1.93
CA LEU A 206 8.07 16.50 2.88
C LEU A 206 7.42 17.52 3.82
N LEU A 207 8.20 18.46 4.36
CA LEU A 207 7.67 19.52 5.23
C LEU A 207 6.66 20.42 4.50
N VAL A 208 6.93 20.80 3.26
CA VAL A 208 6.00 21.60 2.44
C VAL A 208 4.71 20.84 2.19
N LEU A 209 4.81 19.56 1.83
CA LEU A 209 3.63 18.72 1.58
C LEU A 209 2.78 18.50 2.86
N LEU A 210 3.43 18.28 4.01
CA LEU A 210 2.73 18.17 5.30
C LEU A 210 2.09 19.50 5.71
N ALA A 211 2.78 20.62 5.55
CA ALA A 211 2.22 21.95 5.85
C ALA A 211 0.99 22.24 4.97
N PHE A 212 1.07 21.91 3.67
CA PHE A 212 -0.05 22.01 2.74
C PHE A 212 -1.22 21.13 3.20
N TYR A 213 -0.97 19.88 3.57
CA TYR A 213 -1.99 18.98 4.08
C TYR A 213 -2.71 19.55 5.31
N PHE A 214 -1.95 19.97 6.34
CA PHE A 214 -2.53 20.52 7.57
C PHE A 214 -3.33 21.82 7.31
N LYS A 215 -2.86 22.65 6.39
CA LYS A 215 -3.55 23.90 6.04
C LYS A 215 -4.91 23.68 5.35
N PHE A 216 -5.00 22.63 4.49
CA PHE A 216 -6.21 22.43 3.67
C PHE A 216 -7.22 21.45 4.28
N ILE A 217 -6.76 20.44 5.02
CA ILE A 217 -7.65 19.38 5.52
C ILE A 217 -8.11 19.65 6.97
N HIS A 218 -7.28 20.27 7.80
CA HIS A 218 -7.67 20.61 9.18
C HIS A 218 -8.63 21.81 9.25
N ARG A 219 -8.78 22.55 8.17
CA ARG A 219 -9.68 23.71 8.12
C ARG A 219 -11.17 23.33 8.09
N ASP A 220 -11.47 22.12 7.71
CA ASP A 220 -12.86 21.63 7.62
C ASP A 220 -13.38 21.06 8.95
N GLU A 221 -12.49 20.73 9.91
CA GLU A 221 -12.89 20.26 11.26
C GLU A 221 -13.22 21.38 12.26
N GLU A 222 -12.76 22.61 11.99
CA GLU A 222 -13.08 23.78 12.84
C GLU A 222 -14.37 24.53 12.41
N ALA A 223 -15.01 24.08 11.33
CA ALA A 223 -16.20 24.73 10.77
C ALA A 223 -17.53 24.00 11.11
N GLU A 224 -17.49 22.90 11.86
CA GLU A 224 -18.64 22.20 12.44
C GLU A 224 -18.70 22.38 13.96
#